data_18855dd8e112567487e8f0f48c18ed58
#
_entry.id   18855dd8e112567487e8f0f48c18ed58
#
_cell.length_a   1.000
_cell.length_b   1.000
_cell.length_c   1.000
_cell.angle_alpha   90.00
_cell.angle_beta   90.00
_cell.angle_gamma   90.00
#
_symmetry.space_group_name_H-M   'P 1'
#
loop_
_entity.id
_entity.type
_entity.pdbx_description
1 polymer ?
#
loop_
_entity_poly.entity_id
_entity_poly.type
_entity_poly.pdbx_seq_one_letter_code
_entity_poly.pdbx_strand_id
1 'polypeptide(L)'
;DNSYYLRTGGVEESLEDWRFDDLPETWKICCLWELCDYGDCINVNTEDIAEDAWILDLEDIEKDTGTVLKKVTKAQRNSVSTKHKFHSGQVLYSKLRPYLNKVVLSDADGYCTSEILPLEFKNCVLPEYARYYLMSGTFIAYANHCSYGVKMPRLGTTDGKKAIFSLPPLSEQKRIVETIDFC
;
A
#
# COMPACT_ATOMS: atom_id res chain seq x y z
N ASP A 1 25.81 -3.27 19.47
CA ASP A 1 25.71 -3.10 18.03
C ASP A 1 24.23 -3.25 17.65
N ASN A 2 23.55 -2.14 17.33
CA ASN A 2 22.11 -2.12 16.99
C ASN A 2 21.92 -2.20 15.47
N SER A 3 22.75 -2.97 14.79
CA SER A 3 22.61 -3.17 13.35
C SER A 3 21.37 -4.01 13.06
N TYR A 4 20.47 -3.51 12.24
CA TYR A 4 19.30 -4.22 11.79
C TYR A 4 19.62 -4.98 10.50
N TYR A 5 19.28 -6.26 10.45
CA TYR A 5 19.49 -7.11 9.27
C TYR A 5 18.18 -7.71 8.81
N LEU A 6 17.94 -7.67 7.51
CA LEU A 6 16.87 -8.43 6.88
C LEU A 6 17.37 -9.85 6.61
N ARG A 7 16.77 -10.86 7.23
CA ARG A 7 17.12 -12.27 7.01
C ARG A 7 16.08 -12.95 6.11
N THR A 8 16.39 -13.09 4.84
CA THR A 8 15.52 -13.75 3.87
C THR A 8 16.27 -14.89 3.19
N GLY A 9 15.83 -16.14 3.39
CA GLY A 9 16.42 -17.31 2.70
C GLY A 9 17.89 -17.57 2.98
N GLY A 10 18.41 -17.15 4.15
CA GLY A 10 19.81 -17.35 4.56
C GLY A 10 20.76 -16.24 4.08
N VAL A 11 20.28 -15.21 3.45
CA VAL A 11 21.04 -13.99 3.11
C VAL A 11 20.70 -12.91 4.13
N GLU A 12 21.72 -12.34 4.76
CA GLU A 12 21.62 -11.16 5.61
C GLU A 12 21.96 -9.93 4.77
N GLU A 13 20.99 -9.02 4.60
CA GLU A 13 21.20 -7.70 4.02
C GLU A 13 21.19 -6.66 5.14
N SER A 14 22.21 -5.82 5.22
CA SER A 14 22.27 -4.73 6.19
C SER A 14 21.21 -3.67 5.84
N LEU A 15 20.48 -3.22 6.86
CA LEU A 15 19.51 -2.13 6.76
C LEU A 15 20.12 -0.79 7.22
N GLU A 16 21.44 -0.69 7.29
CA GLU A 16 22.15 0.50 7.79
C GLU A 16 21.83 1.78 7.02
N ASP A 17 21.42 1.67 5.75
CA ASP A 17 21.00 2.82 4.92
C ASP A 17 19.57 3.29 5.24
N TRP A 18 18.81 2.51 6.00
CA TRP A 18 17.43 2.82 6.38
C TRP A 18 17.42 3.32 7.83
N ARG A 19 17.30 4.61 8.04
CA ARG A 19 17.37 5.26 9.37
C ARG A 19 16.19 4.84 10.27
N PHE A 20 16.40 3.78 11.04
CA PHE A 20 15.51 3.32 12.10
C PHE A 20 16.09 3.58 13.51
N ASP A 21 17.19 4.33 13.60
CA ASP A 21 18.01 4.50 14.80
C ASP A 21 17.28 5.18 15.97
N ASP A 22 16.16 5.88 15.68
CA ASP A 22 15.41 6.66 16.66
C ASP A 22 14.00 6.11 16.96
N LEU A 23 13.72 4.83 16.63
CA LEU A 23 12.42 4.24 16.95
C LEU A 23 12.30 3.91 18.43
N PRO A 24 11.13 4.16 19.06
CA PRO A 24 10.88 3.75 20.44
C PRO A 24 11.05 2.23 20.62
N GLU A 25 11.58 1.80 21.78
CA GLU A 25 11.79 0.36 22.08
C GLU A 25 10.52 -0.49 21.97
N THR A 26 9.35 0.13 22.09
CA THR A 26 8.03 -0.53 21.96
C THR A 26 7.63 -0.80 20.53
N TRP A 27 8.31 -0.20 19.56
CA TRP A 27 8.02 -0.39 18.14
C TRP A 27 8.72 -1.64 17.62
N LYS A 28 8.07 -2.33 16.69
CA LYS A 28 8.67 -3.45 15.97
C LYS A 28 8.97 -3.07 14.54
N ILE A 29 10.05 -3.59 14.01
CA ILE A 29 10.37 -3.53 12.59
C ILE A 29 9.96 -4.86 11.98
N CYS A 30 9.09 -4.81 10.98
CA CYS A 30 8.56 -5.97 10.27
C CYS A 30 8.75 -5.78 8.76
N CYS A 31 8.75 -6.87 8.02
CA CYS A 31 8.56 -6.80 6.57
C CYS A 31 7.06 -6.72 6.25
N LEU A 32 6.72 -6.05 5.15
CA LEU A 32 5.31 -5.87 4.76
C LEU A 32 4.57 -7.19 4.55
N TRP A 33 5.25 -8.25 4.03
CA TRP A 33 4.68 -9.59 3.87
C TRP A 33 4.26 -10.25 5.20
N GLU A 34 4.83 -9.84 6.33
CA GLU A 34 4.45 -10.34 7.65
C GLU A 34 3.13 -9.74 8.12
N LEU A 35 2.73 -8.61 7.55
CA LEU A 35 1.62 -7.78 8.01
C LEU A 35 0.42 -7.78 7.07
N CYS A 36 0.62 -8.04 5.77
CA CYS A 36 -0.45 -8.11 4.78
C CYS A 36 -0.10 -9.03 3.61
N ASP A 37 -1.11 -9.38 2.83
CA ASP A 37 -1.00 -10.22 1.63
C ASP A 37 -0.58 -9.37 0.41
N TYR A 38 0.63 -8.80 0.43
CA TYR A 38 1.13 -7.94 -0.64
C TYR A 38 1.24 -8.70 -1.97
N GLY A 39 0.44 -8.28 -2.95
CA GLY A 39 0.43 -8.85 -4.31
C GLY A 39 -0.49 -10.05 -4.50
N ASP A 40 -1.10 -10.57 -3.45
CA ASP A 40 -2.09 -11.66 -3.53
C ASP A 40 -3.48 -11.06 -3.76
N CYS A 41 -3.82 -10.82 -5.04
CA CYS A 41 -5.04 -10.12 -5.42
C CYS A 41 -6.07 -11.08 -6.02
N ILE A 42 -7.36 -10.82 -5.76
CA ILE A 42 -8.46 -11.52 -6.40
C ILE A 42 -8.70 -10.91 -7.78
N ASN A 43 -8.32 -11.67 -8.83
CA ASN A 43 -8.50 -11.25 -10.21
C ASN A 43 -9.93 -11.55 -10.69
N VAL A 44 -10.58 -10.58 -11.33
CA VAL A 44 -11.91 -10.71 -11.92
C VAL A 44 -11.90 -10.17 -13.35
N ASN A 45 -12.47 -10.94 -14.28
CA ASN A 45 -12.65 -10.48 -15.65
C ASN A 45 -13.71 -9.39 -15.70
N THR A 46 -13.50 -8.39 -16.54
CA THR A 46 -14.42 -7.24 -16.62
C THR A 46 -15.84 -7.66 -17.01
N GLU A 47 -15.99 -8.72 -17.82
CA GLU A 47 -17.30 -9.28 -18.19
C GLU A 47 -18.12 -9.81 -17.00
N ASP A 48 -17.44 -10.26 -15.93
CA ASP A 48 -18.07 -10.80 -14.72
C ASP A 48 -18.42 -9.70 -13.69
N ILE A 49 -18.13 -8.44 -13.98
CA ILE A 49 -18.37 -7.30 -13.11
C ILE A 49 -19.73 -6.66 -13.48
N ALA A 50 -20.56 -6.37 -12.48
CA ALA A 50 -21.83 -5.68 -12.69
C ALA A 50 -21.64 -4.25 -13.23
N GLU A 51 -22.57 -3.75 -14.05
CA GLU A 51 -22.45 -2.46 -14.73
C GLU A 51 -22.44 -1.27 -13.77
N ASP A 52 -23.09 -1.39 -12.62
CA ASP A 52 -23.17 -0.39 -11.57
C ASP A 52 -22.02 -0.48 -10.55
N ALA A 53 -21.16 -1.51 -10.65
CA ALA A 53 -20.04 -1.69 -9.75
C ALA A 53 -19.00 -0.58 -9.90
N TRP A 54 -18.45 -0.13 -8.79
CA TRP A 54 -17.37 0.86 -8.74
C TRP A 54 -16.08 0.31 -9.32
N ILE A 55 -15.50 1.04 -10.29
CA ILE A 55 -14.18 0.77 -10.86
C ILE A 55 -13.24 1.92 -10.53
N LEU A 56 -12.22 1.67 -9.74
CA LEU A 56 -11.19 2.63 -9.37
C LEU A 56 -9.98 2.51 -10.31
N ASP A 57 -9.65 3.57 -11.01
CA ASP A 57 -8.42 3.70 -11.78
C ASP A 57 -7.47 4.74 -11.17
N LEU A 58 -6.22 4.72 -11.59
CA LEU A 58 -5.20 5.63 -11.05
C LEU A 58 -5.52 7.11 -11.25
N GLU A 59 -6.23 7.46 -12.32
CA GLU A 59 -6.65 8.84 -12.60
C GLU A 59 -7.71 9.37 -11.63
N ASP A 60 -8.43 8.47 -10.95
CA ASP A 60 -9.46 8.82 -9.99
C ASP A 60 -8.89 9.12 -8.60
N ILE A 61 -7.59 8.90 -8.39
CA ILE A 61 -6.90 9.13 -7.12
C ILE A 61 -6.03 10.36 -7.24
N GLU A 62 -6.23 11.32 -6.36
CA GLU A 62 -5.36 12.48 -6.25
C GLU A 62 -3.98 12.08 -5.72
N LYS A 63 -2.92 12.62 -6.32
CA LYS A 63 -1.56 12.38 -5.86
C LYS A 63 -1.33 13.03 -4.49
N ASP A 64 -0.46 12.43 -3.69
CA ASP A 64 0.00 12.91 -2.39
C ASP A 64 -1.08 12.96 -1.28
N THR A 65 -2.37 12.93 -1.62
CA THR A 65 -3.46 12.95 -0.64
C THR A 65 -4.17 11.60 -0.50
N GLY A 66 -4.15 10.78 -1.56
CA GLY A 66 -4.93 9.55 -1.64
C GLY A 66 -6.46 9.78 -1.64
N THR A 67 -6.90 11.01 -1.97
CA THR A 67 -8.32 11.34 -2.10
C THR A 67 -8.90 10.73 -3.37
N VAL A 68 -10.04 10.06 -3.28
CA VAL A 68 -10.80 9.61 -4.44
C VAL A 68 -11.56 10.79 -5.02
N LEU A 69 -11.16 11.25 -6.19
CA LEU A 69 -11.73 12.43 -6.86
C LEU A 69 -13.14 12.16 -7.40
N LYS A 70 -13.38 10.93 -7.85
CA LYS A 70 -14.68 10.49 -8.39
C LYS A 70 -14.82 8.98 -8.25
N LYS A 71 -16.05 8.53 -8.03
CA LYS A 71 -16.42 7.11 -8.13
C LYS A 71 -17.08 6.88 -9.48
N VAL A 72 -16.47 6.06 -10.31
CA VAL A 72 -16.89 5.75 -11.68
C VAL A 72 -17.37 4.31 -11.74
N THR A 73 -18.54 4.06 -12.34
CA THR A 73 -19.06 2.71 -12.51
C THR A 73 -18.46 2.03 -13.75
N LYS A 74 -18.58 0.69 -13.83
CA LYS A 74 -18.18 -0.07 -15.00
C LYS A 74 -18.85 0.45 -16.27
N ALA A 75 -20.16 0.73 -16.23
CA ALA A 75 -20.91 1.27 -17.38
C ALA A 75 -20.36 2.59 -17.91
N GLN A 76 -19.76 3.41 -17.03
CA GLN A 76 -19.14 4.68 -17.38
C GLN A 76 -17.70 4.56 -17.86
N ARG A 77 -17.08 3.39 -17.64
CA ARG A 77 -15.67 3.15 -17.92
C ARG A 77 -15.48 2.06 -18.95
N ASN A 78 -15.13 2.43 -20.18
CA ASN A 78 -14.79 1.47 -21.24
C ASN A 78 -13.45 0.79 -20.92
N SER A 79 -13.47 -0.25 -20.08
CA SER A 79 -12.30 -1.04 -19.74
C SER A 79 -12.57 -2.52 -19.97
N VAL A 80 -11.65 -3.19 -20.65
CA VAL A 80 -11.72 -4.64 -20.96
C VAL A 80 -10.66 -5.46 -20.20
N SER A 81 -9.81 -4.79 -19.41
CA SER A 81 -8.73 -5.46 -18.68
C SER A 81 -9.22 -6.09 -17.39
N THR A 82 -8.63 -7.21 -17.01
CA THR A 82 -8.81 -7.82 -15.68
C THR A 82 -8.62 -6.80 -14.56
N LYS A 83 -9.47 -6.90 -13.54
CA LYS A 83 -9.47 -6.03 -12.36
C LYS A 83 -9.12 -6.82 -11.10
N HIS A 84 -8.60 -6.13 -10.10
CA HIS A 84 -8.53 -6.65 -8.74
C HIS A 84 -9.81 -6.28 -7.99
N LYS A 85 -10.43 -7.27 -7.33
CA LYS A 85 -11.56 -7.03 -6.43
C LYS A 85 -11.04 -6.52 -5.09
N PHE A 86 -11.73 -5.55 -4.51
CA PHE A 86 -11.48 -5.07 -3.15
C PHE A 86 -12.79 -4.90 -2.37
N HIS A 87 -12.67 -4.81 -1.05
CA HIS A 87 -13.77 -4.51 -0.15
C HIS A 87 -13.49 -3.27 0.71
N SER A 88 -14.53 -2.76 1.34
CA SER A 88 -14.44 -1.65 2.29
C SER A 88 -13.45 -1.97 3.42
N GLY A 89 -12.63 -1.00 3.80
CA GLY A 89 -11.60 -1.12 4.84
C GLY A 89 -10.24 -1.58 4.36
N GLN A 90 -10.10 -2.03 3.11
CA GLN A 90 -8.78 -2.36 2.57
C GLN A 90 -7.98 -1.11 2.19
N VAL A 91 -6.66 -1.22 2.31
CA VAL A 91 -5.73 -0.20 1.83
C VAL A 91 -5.38 -0.50 0.38
N LEU A 92 -5.68 0.44 -0.51
CA LEU A 92 -5.45 0.32 -1.95
C LEU A 92 -4.18 1.06 -2.31
N TYR A 93 -3.11 0.32 -2.61
CA TYR A 93 -1.78 0.87 -2.90
C TYR A 93 -1.47 0.85 -4.40
N SER A 94 -1.12 1.99 -4.98
CA SER A 94 -0.63 2.07 -6.35
C SER A 94 0.83 1.64 -6.44
N LYS A 95 1.10 0.47 -7.04
CA LYS A 95 2.46 0.03 -7.33
C LYS A 95 3.09 0.77 -8.50
N LEU A 96 2.29 1.38 -9.38
CA LEU A 96 2.74 2.12 -10.55
C LEU A 96 3.10 3.56 -10.16
N ARG A 97 4.30 4.00 -10.53
CA ARG A 97 4.82 5.33 -10.25
C ARG A 97 4.70 5.69 -8.76
N PRO A 98 5.39 4.98 -7.87
CA PRO A 98 5.24 5.15 -6.42
C PRO A 98 5.43 6.59 -5.95
N TYR A 99 6.24 7.40 -6.67
CA TYR A 99 6.44 8.82 -6.41
C TYR A 99 5.17 9.68 -6.52
N LEU A 100 4.10 9.16 -7.13
CA LEU A 100 2.80 9.85 -7.15
C LEU A 100 2.02 9.69 -5.84
N ASN A 101 2.50 8.83 -4.95
CA ASN A 101 1.98 8.65 -3.59
C ASN A 101 0.45 8.48 -3.54
N LYS A 102 -0.04 7.50 -4.29
CA LYS A 102 -1.48 7.20 -4.40
C LYS A 102 -1.84 6.00 -3.55
N VAL A 103 -2.35 6.26 -2.35
CA VAL A 103 -2.78 5.24 -1.38
C VAL A 103 -4.16 5.63 -0.84
N VAL A 104 -5.13 4.75 -1.00
CA VAL A 104 -6.54 4.99 -0.61
C VAL A 104 -6.92 4.00 0.48
N LEU A 105 -7.65 4.47 1.49
CA LEU A 105 -8.44 3.59 2.36
C LEU A 105 -9.84 3.48 1.76
N SER A 106 -10.24 2.27 1.40
CA SER A 106 -11.52 2.05 0.73
C SER A 106 -12.70 2.21 1.70
N ASP A 107 -13.70 3.00 1.29
CA ASP A 107 -14.95 3.21 2.02
C ASP A 107 -16.11 2.33 1.52
N ALA A 108 -15.88 1.55 0.46
CA ALA A 108 -16.87 0.68 -0.17
C ALA A 108 -16.21 -0.47 -0.91
N ASP A 109 -17.01 -1.47 -1.29
CA ASP A 109 -16.58 -2.56 -2.16
C ASP A 109 -16.46 -2.09 -3.61
N GLY A 110 -15.55 -2.69 -4.37
CA GLY A 110 -15.36 -2.35 -5.77
C GLY A 110 -14.26 -3.17 -6.44
N TYR A 111 -13.82 -2.64 -7.57
CA TYR A 111 -12.76 -3.22 -8.38
C TYR A 111 -11.76 -2.14 -8.77
N CYS A 112 -10.51 -2.50 -8.91
CA CYS A 112 -9.49 -1.54 -9.33
C CYS A 112 -8.63 -2.10 -10.47
N THR A 113 -7.90 -1.22 -11.14
CA THR A 113 -6.91 -1.64 -12.13
C THR A 113 -5.85 -2.54 -11.50
N SER A 114 -5.25 -3.43 -12.26
CA SER A 114 -4.17 -4.33 -11.81
C SER A 114 -2.89 -3.60 -11.34
N GLU A 115 -2.81 -2.30 -11.53
CA GLU A 115 -1.73 -1.45 -11.00
C GLU A 115 -1.97 -0.99 -9.56
N ILE A 116 -3.17 -1.22 -9.02
CA ILE A 116 -3.53 -0.99 -7.62
C ILE A 116 -3.61 -2.34 -6.92
N LEU A 117 -2.95 -2.44 -5.77
CA LEU A 117 -2.96 -3.64 -4.93
C LEU A 117 -3.88 -3.41 -3.73
N PRO A 118 -5.00 -4.13 -3.62
CA PRO A 118 -5.78 -4.22 -2.39
C PRO A 118 -4.97 -4.96 -1.33
N LEU A 119 -4.66 -4.29 -0.22
CA LEU A 119 -3.88 -4.86 0.88
C LEU A 119 -4.80 -5.11 2.07
N GLU A 120 -4.90 -6.37 2.47
CA GLU A 120 -5.56 -6.79 3.70
C GLU A 120 -4.54 -6.89 4.82
N PHE A 121 -4.63 -5.99 5.80
CA PHE A 121 -3.70 -5.98 6.94
C PHE A 121 -4.21 -6.87 8.07
N LYS A 122 -3.27 -7.53 8.75
CA LYS A 122 -3.55 -8.32 9.96
C LYS A 122 -4.05 -7.42 11.10
N ASN A 123 -4.78 -7.99 12.05
CA ASN A 123 -5.38 -7.29 13.18
C ASN A 123 -4.41 -6.49 14.08
N CYS A 124 -3.11 -6.65 13.91
CA CYS A 124 -2.09 -5.86 14.62
C CYS A 124 -1.79 -4.52 13.95
N VAL A 125 -2.37 -4.24 12.78
CA VAL A 125 -2.18 -3.00 12.02
C VAL A 125 -3.53 -2.35 11.78
N LEU A 126 -3.68 -1.09 12.16
CA LEU A 126 -4.83 -0.28 11.77
C LEU A 126 -4.70 0.11 10.29
N PRO A 127 -5.72 -0.11 9.45
CA PRO A 127 -5.67 0.26 8.04
C PRO A 127 -5.36 1.74 7.80
N GLU A 128 -5.87 2.63 8.65
CA GLU A 128 -5.59 4.07 8.62
C GLU A 128 -4.10 4.35 8.85
N TYR A 129 -3.50 3.68 9.84
CA TYR A 129 -2.07 3.79 10.11
C TYR A 129 -1.24 3.26 8.94
N ALA A 130 -1.62 2.09 8.40
CA ALA A 130 -0.95 1.50 7.25
C ALA A 130 -0.99 2.44 6.04
N ARG A 131 -2.14 3.07 5.76
CA ARG A 131 -2.28 4.08 4.71
C ARG A 131 -1.27 5.21 4.90
N TYR A 132 -1.20 5.81 6.08
CA TYR A 132 -0.25 6.90 6.35
C TYR A 132 1.21 6.45 6.28
N TYR A 133 1.50 5.23 6.76
CA TYR A 133 2.85 4.68 6.64
C TYR A 133 3.29 4.50 5.18
N LEU A 134 2.42 3.91 4.35
CA LEU A 134 2.69 3.75 2.91
C LEU A 134 2.81 5.08 2.16
N MET A 135 2.24 6.17 2.70
CA MET A 135 2.36 7.53 2.20
C MET A 135 3.57 8.29 2.78
N SER A 136 4.29 7.71 3.73
CA SER A 136 5.43 8.36 4.37
C SER A 136 6.61 8.53 3.43
N GLY A 137 7.42 9.56 3.69
CA GLY A 137 8.65 9.81 2.92
C GLY A 137 9.61 8.61 2.92
N THR A 138 9.69 7.88 4.04
CA THR A 138 10.52 6.68 4.17
C THR A 138 10.06 5.58 3.22
N PHE A 139 8.77 5.25 3.22
CA PHE A 139 8.24 4.22 2.34
C PHE A 139 8.34 4.62 0.86
N ILE A 140 8.04 5.87 0.53
CA ILE A 140 8.15 6.40 -0.85
C ILE A 140 9.61 6.32 -1.34
N ALA A 141 10.57 6.69 -0.51
CA ALA A 141 11.99 6.60 -0.86
C ALA A 141 12.39 5.15 -1.17
N TYR A 142 12.01 4.21 -0.32
CA TYR A 142 12.21 2.78 -0.57
C TYR A 142 11.54 2.34 -1.87
N ALA A 143 10.25 2.62 -2.05
CA ALA A 143 9.49 2.21 -3.21
C ALA A 143 10.07 2.76 -4.51
N ASN A 144 10.55 4.00 -4.52
CA ASN A 144 11.22 4.60 -5.66
C ASN A 144 12.57 3.94 -5.97
N HIS A 145 13.36 3.65 -4.93
CA HIS A 145 14.66 3.00 -5.07
C HIS A 145 14.53 1.59 -5.67
N CYS A 146 13.57 0.80 -5.18
CA CYS A 146 13.35 -0.58 -5.61
C CYS A 146 12.49 -0.70 -6.88
N SER A 147 11.94 0.40 -7.41
CA SER A 147 11.10 0.36 -8.60
C SER A 147 11.90 0.12 -9.87
N TYR A 148 11.35 -0.70 -10.76
CA TYR A 148 11.91 -0.98 -12.07
C TYR A 148 11.08 -0.36 -13.21
N GLY A 149 11.73 -0.06 -14.32
CA GLY A 149 11.12 0.56 -15.50
C GLY A 149 11.40 2.06 -15.60
N VAL A 150 11.72 2.55 -16.80
CA VAL A 150 12.16 3.94 -17.01
C VAL A 150 10.98 4.92 -17.06
N LYS A 151 9.99 4.67 -17.93
CA LYS A 151 8.85 5.59 -18.12
C LYS A 151 7.71 5.35 -17.14
N MET A 152 7.55 4.10 -16.70
CA MET A 152 6.45 3.66 -15.84
C MET A 152 7.01 2.76 -14.73
N PRO A 153 7.78 3.31 -13.79
CA PRO A 153 8.38 2.53 -12.71
C PRO A 153 7.31 1.87 -11.85
N ARG A 154 7.58 0.64 -11.43
CA ARG A 154 6.70 -0.17 -10.60
C ARG A 154 7.46 -0.79 -9.45
N LEU A 155 6.88 -0.74 -8.25
CA LEU A 155 7.34 -1.55 -7.13
C LEU A 155 6.84 -3.00 -7.34
N GLY A 156 7.79 -3.89 -7.63
CA GLY A 156 7.49 -5.31 -7.85
C GLY A 156 7.03 -6.03 -6.59
N THR A 157 6.39 -7.19 -6.78
CA THR A 157 5.87 -7.98 -5.65
C THR A 157 6.97 -8.42 -4.69
N THR A 158 8.13 -8.85 -5.22
CA THR A 158 9.26 -9.31 -4.40
C THR A 158 9.78 -8.19 -3.50
N ASP A 159 10.04 -7.02 -4.07
CA ASP A 159 10.58 -5.88 -3.32
C ASP A 159 9.50 -5.25 -2.42
N GLY A 160 8.25 -5.21 -2.88
CA GLY A 160 7.14 -4.77 -2.05
C GLY A 160 6.94 -5.64 -0.80
N LYS A 161 7.05 -6.97 -0.94
CA LYS A 161 7.00 -7.91 0.20
C LYS A 161 8.12 -7.66 1.21
N LYS A 162 9.32 -7.30 0.77
CA LYS A 162 10.49 -7.02 1.61
C LYS A 162 10.47 -5.62 2.23
N ALA A 163 9.58 -4.74 1.80
CA ALA A 163 9.53 -3.37 2.31
C ALA A 163 9.41 -3.37 3.84
N ILE A 164 10.22 -2.55 4.47
CA ILE A 164 10.24 -2.41 5.92
C ILE A 164 9.00 -1.64 6.37
N PHE A 165 8.44 -2.05 7.50
CA PHE A 165 7.27 -1.44 8.12
C PHE A 165 7.53 -1.24 9.61
N SER A 166 7.48 0.00 10.07
CA SER A 166 7.59 0.34 11.49
C SER A 166 6.23 0.16 12.16
N LEU A 167 6.15 -0.77 13.11
CA LEU A 167 4.91 -1.20 13.75
C LEU A 167 4.86 -0.79 15.22
N PRO A 168 4.18 0.34 15.55
CA PRO A 168 3.85 0.71 16.92
C PRO A 168 2.81 -0.24 17.56
N PRO A 169 2.66 -0.25 18.88
CA PRO A 169 1.49 -0.82 19.53
C PRO A 169 0.19 -0.18 19.00
N LEU A 170 -0.92 -0.93 18.97
CA LEU A 170 -2.20 -0.46 18.41
C LEU A 170 -2.70 0.87 19.02
N SER A 171 -2.52 1.05 20.32
CA SER A 171 -2.87 2.31 21.01
C SER A 171 -2.09 3.50 20.50
N GLU A 172 -0.84 3.29 20.09
CA GLU A 172 0.00 4.34 19.54
C GLU A 172 -0.31 4.59 18.06
N GLN A 173 -0.57 3.53 17.27
CA GLN A 173 -1.08 3.68 15.89
C GLN A 173 -2.32 4.57 15.89
N LYS A 174 -3.28 4.31 16.78
CA LYS A 174 -4.50 5.10 16.90
C LYS A 174 -4.20 6.57 17.21
N ARG A 175 -3.31 6.84 18.20
CA ARG A 175 -2.90 8.20 18.56
C ARG A 175 -2.23 8.93 17.39
N ILE A 176 -1.39 8.22 16.62
CA ILE A 176 -0.73 8.79 15.43
C ILE A 176 -1.78 9.16 14.38
N VAL A 177 -2.72 8.27 14.06
CA VAL A 177 -3.81 8.53 13.11
C VAL A 177 -4.62 9.75 13.56
N GLU A 178 -5.10 9.79 14.81
CA GLU A 178 -5.84 10.92 15.35
C GLU A 178 -5.08 12.24 15.26
N THR A 179 -3.75 12.21 15.45
CA THR A 179 -2.91 13.41 15.34
C THR A 179 -2.81 13.90 13.90
N ILE A 180 -2.65 12.98 12.92
CA ILE A 180 -2.54 13.34 11.51
C ILE A 180 -3.88 13.87 10.98
N ASP A 181 -5.00 13.23 11.36
CA ASP A 181 -6.34 13.63 10.92
C ASP A 181 -6.76 15.01 11.46
N PHE A 182 -6.12 15.46 12.56
CA PHE A 182 -6.38 16.78 13.15
C PHE A 182 -5.56 17.91 12.53
N CYS A 183 -4.50 17.61 11.76
CA CYS A 183 -3.63 18.61 11.12
C CYS A 183 -4.10 19.03 9.74
#